data_873e542d622ed36e815cd038cc8a8a8c
#
_entry.id   873e542d622ed36e815cd038cc8a8a8c
#
_cell.length_a   1.000
_cell.length_b   1.000
_cell.length_c   1.000
_cell.angle_alpha   90.00
_cell.angle_beta   90.00
_cell.angle_gamma   90.00
#
_symmetry.space_group_name_H-M   'P 1'
#
loop_
_entity.id
_entity.type
_entity.pdbx_description
1 polymer ?
#
loop_
_entity_poly.entity_id
_entity_poly.type
_entity_poly.pdbx_seq_one_letter_code
_entity_poly.pdbx_strand_id
1 'polypeptide(L)'
;MKLMAVSGWLLVVCAAVCGCATGYSWKASVPAAMRTVTVPTFMNESDIAELGSVATRQLLREIQREGTFRIAAADEAALEIQGVVKRATAVVGAYDRRADMQLQSYRFVLTAEVSIIDKTAGKVLVNNRKYVAEDVFTARHDISTAERDASGRVADDLARQIVDDLADWKFEGVKK
;
A
#
# COMPACT_ATOMS: atom_id res chain seq x y z
N MET A 1 -29.66 34.98 41.98
CA MET A 1 -28.67 35.40 40.99
C MET A 1 -27.46 34.43 40.80
N LYS A 2 -27.31 33.32 41.53
CA LYS A 2 -26.17 32.41 41.37
C LYS A 2 -26.43 31.22 40.41
N LEU A 3 -27.68 30.89 40.09
CA LEU A 3 -28.00 29.80 39.17
C LEU A 3 -27.81 30.15 37.66
N MET A 4 -27.94 31.43 37.28
CA MET A 4 -27.78 31.84 35.88
C MET A 4 -26.31 31.86 35.40
N ALA A 5 -25.36 32.01 36.31
CA ALA A 5 -23.91 32.04 35.93
C ALA A 5 -23.35 30.63 35.62
N VAL A 6 -23.90 29.58 36.23
CA VAL A 6 -23.45 28.18 36.01
C VAL A 6 -23.94 27.64 34.66
N SER A 7 -25.13 28.07 34.22
CA SER A 7 -25.72 27.64 32.94
C SER A 7 -24.93 28.22 31.73
N GLY A 8 -24.40 29.44 31.85
CA GLY A 8 -23.58 30.07 30.79
C GLY A 8 -22.21 29.41 30.63
N TRP A 9 -21.61 28.95 31.70
CA TRP A 9 -20.30 28.30 31.66
C TRP A 9 -20.37 26.88 31.04
N LEU A 10 -21.47 26.16 31.28
CA LEU A 10 -21.68 24.82 30.71
C LEU A 10 -21.85 24.88 29.18
N LEU A 11 -22.51 25.91 28.65
CA LEU A 11 -22.68 26.12 27.20
C LEU A 11 -21.36 26.46 26.49
N VAL A 12 -20.48 27.23 27.13
CA VAL A 12 -19.17 27.58 26.57
C VAL A 12 -18.24 26.38 26.52
N VAL A 13 -18.30 25.48 27.50
CA VAL A 13 -17.47 24.24 27.52
C VAL A 13 -17.95 23.25 26.47
N CYS A 14 -19.26 23.13 26.21
CA CYS A 14 -19.78 22.28 25.15
C CYS A 14 -19.38 22.76 23.75
N ALA A 15 -19.31 24.06 23.49
CA ALA A 15 -18.90 24.63 22.20
C ALA A 15 -17.40 24.39 21.90
N ALA A 16 -16.56 24.29 22.94
CA ALA A 16 -15.13 24.04 22.77
C ALA A 16 -14.80 22.57 22.42
N VAL A 17 -15.68 21.61 22.68
CA VAL A 17 -15.46 20.18 22.42
C VAL A 17 -15.90 19.75 21.01
N CYS A 18 -16.77 20.52 20.34
CA CYS A 18 -17.24 20.22 18.98
C CYS A 18 -16.26 20.61 17.85
N GLY A 19 -15.11 21.19 18.17
CA GLY A 19 -14.16 21.74 17.17
C GLY A 19 -13.17 20.76 16.53
N CYS A 20 -13.19 19.47 16.86
CA CYS A 20 -12.12 18.53 16.46
C CYS A 20 -12.50 17.50 15.40
N ALA A 21 -13.42 17.79 14.49
CA ALA A 21 -13.81 16.84 13.44
C ALA A 21 -13.48 17.28 12.00
N THR A 22 -12.60 18.25 11.80
CA THR A 22 -12.05 18.49 10.47
C THR A 22 -10.74 17.70 10.35
N GLY A 23 -10.82 16.48 9.87
CA GLY A 23 -9.66 15.72 9.43
C GLY A 23 -8.95 16.51 8.34
N TYR A 24 -7.90 17.23 8.72
CA TYR A 24 -7.06 17.98 7.79
C TYR A 24 -6.20 16.96 7.03
N SER A 25 -6.71 16.47 5.91
CA SER A 25 -5.92 15.64 5.00
C SER A 25 -5.02 16.55 4.17
N TRP A 26 -3.71 16.52 4.46
CA TRP A 26 -2.66 17.14 3.64
C TRP A 26 -2.42 16.38 2.32
N LYS A 27 -3.13 15.29 2.07
CA LYS A 27 -3.00 14.51 0.84
C LYS A 27 -3.43 15.37 -0.35
N ALA A 28 -2.62 15.36 -1.38
CA ALA A 28 -2.93 16.00 -2.66
C ALA A 28 -4.33 15.56 -3.10
N SER A 29 -5.20 16.52 -3.43
CA SER A 29 -6.57 16.21 -3.83
C SER A 29 -6.55 15.53 -5.20
N VAL A 30 -6.67 14.21 -5.23
CA VAL A 30 -6.83 13.46 -6.47
C VAL A 30 -8.12 13.92 -7.17
N PRO A 31 -8.07 14.37 -8.44
CA PRO A 31 -9.26 14.77 -9.17
C PRO A 31 -10.28 13.63 -9.23
N ALA A 32 -11.57 13.94 -9.07
CA ALA A 32 -12.63 12.92 -9.06
C ALA A 32 -12.61 12.03 -10.30
N ALA A 33 -12.24 12.59 -11.46
CA ALA A 33 -12.10 11.87 -12.71
C ALA A 33 -10.97 10.81 -12.72
N MET A 34 -9.98 10.94 -11.83
CA MET A 34 -8.81 10.05 -11.73
C MET A 34 -8.92 9.04 -10.57
N ARG A 35 -10.06 8.94 -9.91
CA ARG A 35 -10.22 8.08 -8.73
C ARG A 35 -10.57 6.63 -9.06
N THR A 36 -10.83 6.29 -10.31
CA THR A 36 -11.08 4.92 -10.71
C THR A 36 -9.82 4.26 -11.24
N VAL A 37 -9.50 3.07 -10.72
CA VAL A 37 -8.27 2.35 -11.03
C VAL A 37 -8.56 0.90 -11.39
N THR A 38 -7.86 0.38 -12.39
CA THR A 38 -7.79 -1.04 -12.69
C THR A 38 -6.38 -1.56 -12.44
N VAL A 39 -6.29 -2.78 -11.95
CA VAL A 39 -5.01 -3.44 -11.67
C VAL A 39 -5.02 -4.81 -12.33
N PRO A 40 -4.46 -4.96 -13.53
CA PRO A 40 -4.20 -6.26 -14.12
C PRO A 40 -3.29 -7.10 -13.21
N THR A 41 -3.38 -8.42 -13.33
CA THR A 41 -2.48 -9.30 -12.57
C THR A 41 -1.04 -8.99 -12.92
N PHE A 42 -0.21 -8.74 -11.90
CA PHE A 42 1.21 -8.47 -12.06
C PHE A 42 1.92 -9.65 -12.74
N MET A 43 2.75 -9.34 -13.70
CA MET A 43 3.65 -10.33 -14.29
C MET A 43 4.65 -10.79 -13.23
N ASN A 44 5.03 -12.06 -13.30
CA ASN A 44 5.99 -12.63 -12.35
C ASN A 44 7.20 -13.17 -13.11
N GLU A 45 8.34 -12.50 -12.93
CA GLU A 45 9.64 -12.91 -13.45
C GLU A 45 10.53 -13.54 -12.36
N SER A 46 10.01 -13.68 -11.13
CA SER A 46 10.75 -14.30 -10.02
C SER A 46 10.62 -15.84 -10.05
N ASP A 47 11.52 -16.49 -9.33
CA ASP A 47 11.52 -17.97 -9.18
C ASP A 47 10.43 -18.48 -8.24
N ILE A 48 9.72 -17.59 -7.51
CA ILE A 48 8.66 -17.98 -6.58
C ILE A 48 7.32 -17.91 -7.30
N ALA A 49 6.68 -19.06 -7.44
CA ALA A 49 5.39 -19.18 -8.10
C ALA A 49 4.32 -18.31 -7.42
N GLU A 50 3.32 -17.84 -8.19
CA GLU A 50 2.14 -17.10 -7.73
C GLU A 50 2.40 -15.71 -7.12
N LEU A 51 3.66 -15.26 -7.01
CA LEU A 51 3.99 -14.00 -6.32
C LEU A 51 3.37 -12.77 -7.01
N GLY A 52 3.23 -12.79 -8.33
CA GLY A 52 2.48 -11.76 -9.06
C GLY A 52 1.01 -11.66 -8.61
N SER A 53 0.35 -12.81 -8.45
CA SER A 53 -1.03 -12.87 -7.94
C SER A 53 -1.13 -12.42 -6.49
N VAL A 54 -0.13 -12.76 -5.66
CA VAL A 54 -0.06 -12.31 -4.26
C VAL A 54 0.08 -10.80 -4.21
N ALA A 55 1.03 -10.21 -4.95
CA ALA A 55 1.25 -8.77 -5.01
C ALA A 55 -0.01 -8.03 -5.50
N THR A 56 -0.66 -8.53 -6.55
CA THR A 56 -1.91 -7.93 -7.06
C THR A 56 -3.02 -7.92 -6.01
N ARG A 57 -3.23 -9.06 -5.32
CA ARG A 57 -4.27 -9.12 -4.26
C ARG A 57 -3.99 -8.18 -3.10
N GLN A 58 -2.71 -8.02 -2.70
CA GLN A 58 -2.34 -7.08 -1.64
C GLN A 58 -2.57 -5.64 -2.10
N LEU A 59 -2.19 -5.30 -3.33
CA LEU A 59 -2.39 -3.97 -3.89
C LEU A 59 -3.89 -3.62 -3.98
N LEU A 60 -4.73 -4.53 -4.44
CA LEU A 60 -6.18 -4.32 -4.47
C LEU A 60 -6.76 -4.09 -3.07
N ARG A 61 -6.31 -4.85 -2.06
CA ARG A 61 -6.73 -4.65 -0.66
C ARG A 61 -6.28 -3.30 -0.13
N GLU A 62 -5.05 -2.89 -0.44
CA GLU A 62 -4.51 -1.62 0.02
C GLU A 62 -5.24 -0.42 -0.60
N ILE A 63 -5.53 -0.48 -1.91
CA ILE A 63 -6.36 0.53 -2.60
C ILE A 63 -7.73 0.67 -1.93
N GLN A 64 -8.37 -0.44 -1.56
CA GLN A 64 -9.67 -0.42 -0.86
C GLN A 64 -9.56 0.14 0.56
N ARG A 65 -8.46 -0.15 1.27
CA ARG A 65 -8.20 0.31 2.63
C ARG A 65 -7.92 1.81 2.69
N GLU A 66 -7.10 2.30 1.77
CA GLU A 66 -6.73 3.72 1.70
C GLU A 66 -7.94 4.61 1.32
N GLY A 67 -8.80 4.14 0.41
CA GLY A 67 -10.11 4.70 0.13
C GLY A 67 -10.14 5.93 -0.78
N THR A 68 -9.00 6.45 -1.23
CA THR A 68 -8.94 7.56 -2.21
C THR A 68 -9.35 7.08 -3.59
N PHE A 69 -8.95 5.85 -3.95
CA PHE A 69 -9.21 5.23 -5.24
C PHE A 69 -10.29 4.16 -5.13
N ARG A 70 -11.01 3.96 -6.22
CA ARG A 70 -12.01 2.90 -6.37
C ARG A 70 -11.60 1.96 -7.49
N ILE A 71 -11.64 0.67 -7.21
CA ILE A 71 -11.40 -0.36 -8.21
C ILE A 71 -12.57 -0.36 -9.19
N ALA A 72 -12.27 -0.35 -10.48
CA ALA A 72 -13.23 -0.39 -11.57
C ALA A 72 -12.80 -1.41 -12.63
N ALA A 73 -13.74 -1.79 -13.47
CA ALA A 73 -13.46 -2.62 -14.64
C ALA A 73 -12.50 -1.89 -15.60
N ALA A 74 -11.80 -2.67 -16.43
CA ALA A 74 -10.76 -2.11 -17.28
C ALA A 74 -11.27 -1.03 -18.25
N ASP A 75 -12.50 -1.11 -18.72
CA ASP A 75 -13.15 -0.16 -19.60
C ASP A 75 -13.64 1.12 -18.90
N GLU A 76 -13.89 1.06 -17.59
CA GLU A 76 -14.39 2.17 -16.78
C GLU A 76 -13.29 2.88 -15.96
N ALA A 77 -12.11 2.29 -15.87
CA ALA A 77 -11.02 2.82 -15.07
C ALA A 77 -10.32 3.97 -15.79
N ALA A 78 -10.11 5.08 -15.07
CA ALA A 78 -9.31 6.22 -15.52
C ALA A 78 -7.80 5.92 -15.46
N LEU A 79 -7.37 5.17 -14.45
CA LEU A 79 -5.97 4.79 -14.25
C LEU A 79 -5.81 3.27 -14.38
N GLU A 80 -4.65 2.87 -14.91
CA GLU A 80 -4.23 1.47 -14.94
C GLU A 80 -2.87 1.34 -14.25
N ILE A 81 -2.78 0.42 -13.28
CA ILE A 81 -1.52 0.10 -12.59
C ILE A 81 -1.02 -1.24 -13.09
N GLN A 82 0.01 -1.21 -13.90
CA GLN A 82 0.71 -2.40 -14.39
C GLN A 82 1.93 -2.67 -13.51
N GLY A 83 2.16 -3.91 -13.12
CA GLY A 83 3.30 -4.31 -12.32
C GLY A 83 3.99 -5.57 -12.82
N VAL A 84 5.30 -5.61 -12.57
CA VAL A 84 6.14 -6.77 -12.84
C VAL A 84 6.95 -7.07 -11.58
N VAL A 85 6.75 -8.25 -11.00
CA VAL A 85 7.63 -8.76 -9.94
C VAL A 85 8.92 -9.22 -10.60
N LYS A 86 10.00 -8.48 -10.38
CA LYS A 86 11.30 -8.72 -11.02
C LYS A 86 12.12 -9.77 -10.30
N ARG A 87 12.09 -9.74 -8.97
CA ARG A 87 12.90 -10.63 -8.14
C ARG A 87 12.28 -10.83 -6.76
N ALA A 88 12.38 -12.03 -6.27
CA ALA A 88 12.14 -12.37 -4.88
C ALA A 88 13.25 -13.30 -4.40
N THR A 89 13.87 -12.97 -3.28
CA THR A 89 14.97 -13.77 -2.73
C THR A 89 14.86 -13.86 -1.22
N ALA A 90 15.02 -15.08 -0.70
CA ALA A 90 15.23 -15.32 0.72
C ALA A 90 16.74 -15.54 0.96
N VAL A 91 17.36 -14.69 1.75
CA VAL A 91 18.77 -14.75 2.09
C VAL A 91 18.91 -15.10 3.56
N VAL A 92 19.82 -16.03 3.87
CA VAL A 92 20.14 -16.35 5.26
C VAL A 92 20.72 -15.11 5.95
N GLY A 93 20.08 -14.66 7.04
CA GLY A 93 20.52 -13.51 7.81
C GLY A 93 21.61 -13.88 8.82
N ALA A 94 21.25 -14.15 10.07
CA ALA A 94 22.18 -14.48 11.14
C ALA A 94 21.92 -15.87 11.69
N TYR A 95 23.01 -16.54 12.09
CA TYR A 95 22.96 -17.77 12.89
C TYR A 95 23.07 -17.38 14.36
N ASP A 96 22.08 -17.72 15.17
CA ASP A 96 22.27 -17.66 16.62
C ASP A 96 22.95 -18.96 17.10
N ARG A 97 24.25 -18.87 17.39
CA ARG A 97 25.07 -19.97 17.89
C ARG A 97 24.80 -20.35 19.34
N ARG A 98 23.97 -19.59 20.06
CA ARG A 98 23.72 -19.77 21.49
C ARG A 98 22.47 -20.59 21.82
N ALA A 99 21.58 -20.77 20.86
CA ALA A 99 20.42 -21.62 21.05
C ALA A 99 20.74 -23.03 20.58
N ASP A 100 20.54 -24.02 21.44
CA ASP A 100 20.61 -25.46 21.11
C ASP A 100 19.57 -25.90 20.05
N MET A 101 18.78 -24.95 19.55
CA MET A 101 17.85 -25.09 18.46
C MET A 101 18.33 -24.23 17.29
N GLN A 102 18.55 -24.85 16.15
CA GLN A 102 18.93 -24.26 14.86
C GLN A 102 17.87 -23.31 14.33
N LEU A 103 17.66 -22.18 15.01
CA LEU A 103 16.80 -21.10 14.53
C LEU A 103 17.61 -20.31 13.51
N GLN A 104 17.19 -20.37 12.25
CA GLN A 104 17.78 -19.56 11.18
C GLN A 104 16.90 -18.38 10.89
N SER A 105 17.49 -17.20 10.89
CA SER A 105 16.86 -15.97 10.44
C SER A 105 17.08 -15.81 8.95
N TYR A 106 16.02 -15.48 8.22
CA TYR A 106 16.05 -15.23 6.78
C TYR A 106 15.53 -13.82 6.52
N ARG A 107 16.14 -13.16 5.54
CA ARG A 107 15.64 -11.89 4.99
C ARG A 107 15.01 -12.19 3.64
N PHE A 108 13.72 -11.90 3.51
CA PHE A 108 13.00 -11.98 2.25
C PHE A 108 12.95 -10.58 1.62
N VAL A 109 13.41 -10.47 0.39
CA VAL A 109 13.43 -9.20 -0.37
C VAL A 109 12.62 -9.38 -1.64
N LEU A 110 11.64 -8.52 -1.84
CA LEU A 110 10.79 -8.46 -3.02
C LEU A 110 11.07 -7.17 -3.79
N THR A 111 11.34 -7.30 -5.07
CA THR A 111 11.51 -6.17 -5.99
C THR A 111 10.46 -6.24 -7.08
N ALA A 112 9.72 -5.14 -7.27
CA ALA A 112 8.78 -4.99 -8.37
C ALA A 112 9.00 -3.67 -9.11
N GLU A 113 8.65 -3.64 -10.38
CA GLU A 113 8.56 -2.45 -11.21
C GLU A 113 7.10 -2.17 -11.53
N VAL A 114 6.69 -0.93 -11.36
CA VAL A 114 5.30 -0.51 -11.54
C VAL A 114 5.22 0.66 -12.49
N SER A 115 4.28 0.58 -13.42
CA SER A 115 3.90 1.66 -14.32
C SER A 115 2.46 2.07 -14.05
N ILE A 116 2.19 3.37 -14.11
CA ILE A 116 0.86 3.94 -13.92
C ILE A 116 0.50 4.71 -15.19
N ILE A 117 -0.63 4.35 -15.77
CA ILE A 117 -1.09 4.86 -17.06
C ILE A 117 -2.41 5.60 -16.84
N ASP A 118 -2.48 6.85 -17.29
CA ASP A 118 -3.73 7.58 -17.47
C ASP A 118 -4.39 7.10 -18.77
N LYS A 119 -5.46 6.32 -18.64
CA LYS A 119 -6.17 5.75 -19.79
C LYS A 119 -6.99 6.81 -20.53
N THR A 120 -7.41 7.87 -19.83
CA THR A 120 -8.22 8.93 -20.44
C THR A 120 -7.39 9.83 -21.35
N ALA A 121 -6.15 10.11 -20.97
CA ALA A 121 -5.22 10.90 -21.76
C ALA A 121 -4.26 10.04 -22.62
N GLY A 122 -4.24 8.71 -22.44
CA GLY A 122 -3.28 7.80 -23.08
C GLY A 122 -1.83 8.08 -22.66
N LYS A 123 -1.60 8.62 -21.47
CA LYS A 123 -0.30 9.08 -20.99
C LYS A 123 0.24 8.19 -19.89
N VAL A 124 1.51 7.81 -19.98
CA VAL A 124 2.23 7.16 -18.88
C VAL A 124 2.58 8.22 -17.83
N LEU A 125 2.04 8.09 -16.64
CA LEU A 125 2.32 8.96 -15.49
C LEU A 125 3.59 8.53 -14.78
N VAL A 126 3.72 7.23 -14.52
CA VAL A 126 4.89 6.59 -13.90
C VAL A 126 5.33 5.48 -14.82
N ASN A 127 6.62 5.42 -15.12
CA ASN A 127 7.19 4.40 -16.00
C ASN A 127 8.22 3.56 -15.25
N ASN A 128 7.94 2.27 -15.10
CA ASN A 128 8.84 1.25 -14.53
C ASN A 128 9.52 1.69 -13.22
N ARG A 129 8.76 2.32 -12.33
CA ARG A 129 9.28 2.74 -11.03
C ARG A 129 9.55 1.52 -10.17
N LYS A 130 10.76 1.44 -9.65
CA LYS A 130 11.20 0.33 -8.82
C LYS A 130 10.73 0.51 -7.37
N TYR A 131 10.09 -0.52 -6.84
CA TYR A 131 9.73 -0.66 -5.43
C TYR A 131 10.45 -1.86 -4.83
N VAL A 132 10.89 -1.73 -3.59
CA VAL A 132 11.58 -2.79 -2.85
C VAL A 132 10.98 -2.87 -1.47
N ALA A 133 10.56 -4.06 -1.07
CA ALA A 133 10.10 -4.34 0.26
C ALA A 133 10.86 -5.54 0.83
N GLU A 134 11.06 -5.56 2.15
CA GLU A 134 11.78 -6.62 2.83
C GLU A 134 11.14 -6.99 4.17
N ASP A 135 11.23 -8.26 4.54
CA ASP A 135 10.83 -8.75 5.86
C ASP A 135 11.85 -9.77 6.36
N VAL A 136 11.95 -9.88 7.67
CA VAL A 136 12.80 -10.87 8.33
C VAL A 136 11.91 -11.93 8.98
N PHE A 137 12.11 -13.17 8.60
CA PHE A 137 11.41 -14.30 9.18
C PHE A 137 12.35 -15.34 9.75
N THR A 138 11.86 -16.17 10.64
CA THR A 138 12.61 -17.27 11.24
C THR A 138 11.95 -18.58 10.87
N ALA A 139 12.75 -19.56 10.45
CA ALA A 139 12.30 -20.92 10.17
C ALA A 139 13.13 -21.92 10.94
N ARG A 140 12.47 -22.96 11.47
CA ARG A 140 13.14 -24.09 12.15
C ARG A 140 13.24 -25.31 11.25
N HIS A 141 12.14 -25.76 10.70
CA HIS A 141 12.04 -27.01 9.92
C HIS A 141 11.34 -26.84 8.57
N ASP A 142 10.36 -25.94 8.49
CA ASP A 142 9.60 -25.69 7.26
C ASP A 142 9.85 -24.26 6.76
N ILE A 143 10.86 -24.14 5.91
CA ILE A 143 11.25 -22.88 5.28
C ILE A 143 10.16 -22.46 4.29
N SER A 144 9.53 -23.39 3.58
CA SER A 144 8.59 -23.09 2.51
C SER A 144 7.30 -22.46 3.03
N THR A 145 6.78 -22.89 4.17
CA THR A 145 5.62 -22.26 4.81
C THR A 145 5.99 -20.88 5.35
N ALA A 146 7.14 -20.75 6.03
CA ALA A 146 7.59 -19.46 6.56
C ALA A 146 7.88 -18.44 5.44
N GLU A 147 8.44 -18.88 4.31
CA GLU A 147 8.67 -18.05 3.12
C GLU A 147 7.35 -17.59 2.50
N ARG A 148 6.34 -18.47 2.42
CA ARG A 148 5.01 -18.10 1.90
C ARG A 148 4.35 -17.05 2.78
N ASP A 149 4.43 -17.17 4.10
CA ASP A 149 3.89 -16.19 5.03
C ASP A 149 4.65 -14.87 4.95
N ALA A 150 5.98 -14.91 4.83
CA ALA A 150 6.81 -13.72 4.64
C ALA A 150 6.50 -13.02 3.30
N SER A 151 6.30 -13.78 2.23
CA SER A 151 5.96 -13.22 0.92
C SER A 151 4.66 -12.42 0.95
N GLY A 152 3.68 -12.87 1.72
CA GLY A 152 2.42 -12.15 1.93
C GLY A 152 2.61 -10.80 2.64
N ARG A 153 3.44 -10.75 3.69
CA ARG A 153 3.75 -9.52 4.44
C ARG A 153 4.56 -8.53 3.61
N VAL A 154 5.57 -9.02 2.90
CA VAL A 154 6.40 -8.18 2.02
C VAL A 154 5.59 -7.60 0.86
N ALA A 155 4.68 -8.40 0.29
CA ALA A 155 3.77 -7.91 -0.75
C ALA A 155 2.78 -6.85 -0.21
N ASP A 156 2.36 -6.94 1.06
CA ASP A 156 1.54 -5.93 1.73
C ASP A 156 2.30 -4.60 1.90
N ASP A 157 3.57 -4.66 2.34
CA ASP A 157 4.41 -3.47 2.46
C ASP A 157 4.72 -2.83 1.10
N LEU A 158 4.95 -3.64 0.07
CA LEU A 158 5.13 -3.16 -1.29
C LEU A 158 3.85 -2.46 -1.80
N ALA A 159 2.69 -3.02 -1.51
CA ALA A 159 1.40 -2.44 -1.89
C ALA A 159 1.17 -1.08 -1.23
N ARG A 160 1.52 -0.92 0.07
CA ARG A 160 1.44 0.38 0.76
C ARG A 160 2.32 1.42 0.10
N GLN A 161 3.58 1.09 -0.21
CA GLN A 161 4.49 2.03 -0.89
C GLN A 161 3.91 2.50 -2.23
N ILE A 162 3.32 1.59 -3.01
CA ILE A 162 2.72 1.92 -4.31
C ILE A 162 1.51 2.85 -4.13
N VAL A 163 0.62 2.55 -3.17
CA VAL A 163 -0.61 3.32 -2.94
C VAL A 163 -0.30 4.68 -2.35
N ASP A 164 0.65 4.77 -1.42
CA ASP A 164 1.09 6.04 -0.84
C ASP A 164 1.68 6.96 -1.92
N ASP A 165 2.55 6.42 -2.77
CA ASP A 165 3.10 7.16 -3.90
C ASP A 165 2.02 7.61 -4.89
N LEU A 166 1.03 6.77 -5.16
CA LEU A 166 -0.09 7.12 -6.04
C LEU A 166 -0.97 8.20 -5.41
N ALA A 167 -1.24 8.12 -4.11
CA ALA A 167 -2.05 9.11 -3.38
C ALA A 167 -1.36 10.48 -3.28
N ASP A 168 -0.03 10.47 -3.16
CA ASP A 168 0.79 11.68 -3.10
C ASP A 168 1.15 12.26 -4.49
N TRP A 169 0.80 11.53 -5.55
CA TRP A 169 1.10 11.95 -6.92
C TRP A 169 0.39 13.28 -7.25
N LYS A 170 1.18 14.25 -7.68
CA LYS A 170 0.63 15.52 -8.18
C LYS A 170 0.07 15.29 -9.58
N PHE A 171 -1.25 15.14 -9.68
CA PHE A 171 -1.97 15.07 -10.97
C PHE A 171 -2.00 16.47 -11.62
N GLU A 172 -0.81 17.01 -11.99
CA GLU A 172 -0.67 18.30 -12.63
C GLU A 172 -1.21 18.21 -14.07
N GLY A 173 -2.20 19.03 -14.37
CA GLY A 173 -2.73 19.19 -15.73
C GLY A 173 -4.14 18.68 -15.98
N VAL A 174 -4.80 18.05 -15.01
CA VAL A 174 -6.23 17.72 -15.13
C VAL A 174 -7.04 18.99 -14.81
N LYS A 175 -7.48 19.70 -15.86
CA LYS A 175 -8.42 20.82 -15.71
C LYS A 175 -9.71 20.30 -15.07
N LYS A 176 -10.19 21.05 -14.06
CA LYS A 176 -11.55 20.90 -13.50
C LYS A 176 -12.61 21.07 -14.55
#